data_4c4f671772ab0eae3f5274ead3418d62
#
_entry.id   4c4f671772ab0eae3f5274ead3418d62
#
_cell.length_a   1.000
_cell.length_b   1.000
_cell.length_c   1.000
_cell.angle_alpha   90.00
_cell.angle_beta   90.00
_cell.angle_gamma   90.00
#
_symmetry.space_group_name_H-M   'P 1'
#
loop_
_entity.id
_entity.type
_entity.pdbx_description
1 polymer ?
#
loop_
_entity_poly.entity_id
_entity_poly.type
_entity_poly.pdbx_seq_one_letter_code
_entity_poly.pdbx_strand_id
1 'polypeptide(L)'
;MKDIGAAQSYLGIQITRDCAHRRIWIDQEAYIDSALSWFCLMDANDTKTPLPTGVHLTKSENLSSTNLRTEYQQLIGTLLYAALGTRPDIAFAVTRLSRFNSDPTKEHLRYAKYVLRFLKGTKSLRICYDGSSNAGLIGYSDSDWGENKDDCHSTSGQVFTLTNGAIS
;
A
#
# COMPACT_ATOMS: atom_id res chain seq x y z
N MET A 1 1.93 -33.67 -14.38
CA MET A 1 1.98 -32.20 -14.21
C MET A 1 1.50 -31.58 -15.51
N LYS A 2 0.54 -30.61 -15.50
CA LYS A 2 0.05 -29.95 -16.72
C LYS A 2 0.79 -28.59 -16.83
N ASP A 3 1.45 -28.36 -17.95
CA ASP A 3 1.98 -27.04 -18.27
C ASP A 3 0.81 -26.11 -18.64
N ILE A 4 0.66 -25.00 -17.93
CA ILE A 4 -0.40 -24.00 -18.17
C ILE A 4 0.14 -22.75 -18.86
N GLY A 5 1.39 -22.77 -19.32
CA GLY A 5 2.04 -21.66 -20.01
C GLY A 5 2.59 -20.58 -19.04
N ALA A 6 2.91 -19.41 -19.62
CA ALA A 6 3.46 -18.29 -18.86
C ALA A 6 2.46 -17.74 -17.83
N ALA A 7 2.93 -17.50 -16.60
CA ALA A 7 2.11 -16.89 -15.56
C ALA A 7 1.66 -15.48 -15.97
N GLN A 8 0.35 -15.22 -15.96
CA GLN A 8 -0.27 -13.91 -16.22
C GLN A 8 -0.80 -13.26 -14.94
N SER A 9 -1.06 -14.06 -13.90
CA SER A 9 -1.46 -13.57 -12.59
C SER A 9 -0.99 -14.53 -11.49
N TYR A 10 -0.72 -13.98 -10.32
CA TYR A 10 -0.37 -14.76 -9.13
C TYR A 10 -0.87 -14.05 -7.88
N LEU A 11 -1.70 -14.71 -7.08
CA LEU A 11 -2.27 -14.15 -5.84
C LEU A 11 -2.87 -12.75 -6.01
N GLY A 12 -3.63 -12.50 -7.10
CA GLY A 12 -4.25 -11.19 -7.35
C GLY A 12 -3.30 -10.11 -7.90
N ILE A 13 -2.02 -10.44 -8.11
CA ILE A 13 -1.05 -9.58 -8.79
C ILE A 13 -1.07 -9.94 -10.28
N GLN A 14 -1.24 -8.96 -11.15
CA GLN A 14 -1.12 -9.12 -12.60
C GLN A 14 0.34 -9.08 -13.01
N ILE A 15 0.73 -9.91 -13.97
CA ILE A 15 2.10 -10.03 -14.48
C ILE A 15 2.07 -9.80 -15.99
N THR A 16 2.68 -8.72 -16.44
CA THR A 16 2.87 -8.42 -17.86
C THR A 16 4.33 -8.58 -18.23
N ARG A 17 4.63 -9.29 -19.32
CA ARG A 17 5.99 -9.54 -19.78
C ARG A 17 6.22 -9.02 -21.20
N ASP A 18 7.34 -8.34 -21.39
CA ASP A 18 7.90 -8.01 -22.70
C ASP A 18 9.26 -8.69 -22.82
N CYS A 19 9.27 -9.87 -23.44
CA CYS A 19 10.48 -10.66 -23.61
C CYS A 19 11.47 -10.00 -24.58
N ALA A 20 10.98 -9.23 -25.56
CA ALA A 20 11.83 -8.54 -26.54
C ALA A 20 12.70 -7.46 -25.86
N HIS A 21 12.11 -6.72 -24.91
CA HIS A 21 12.81 -5.67 -24.18
C HIS A 21 13.26 -6.13 -22.78
N ARG A 22 13.12 -7.43 -22.44
CA ARG A 22 13.50 -8.01 -21.14
C ARG A 22 12.85 -7.31 -19.96
N ARG A 23 11.56 -6.94 -20.06
CA ARG A 23 10.82 -6.23 -19.01
C ARG A 23 9.69 -7.08 -18.44
N ILE A 24 9.48 -6.91 -17.12
CA ILE A 24 8.35 -7.47 -16.41
C ILE A 24 7.70 -6.35 -15.62
N TRP A 25 6.37 -6.24 -15.72
CA TRP A 25 5.56 -5.36 -14.87
C TRP A 25 4.66 -6.19 -13.99
N ILE A 26 4.50 -5.72 -12.76
CA ILE A 26 3.54 -6.26 -11.82
C ILE A 26 2.64 -5.14 -11.31
N ASP A 27 1.35 -5.39 -11.24
CA ASP A 27 0.34 -4.47 -10.72
C ASP A 27 -0.81 -5.19 -10.01
N GLN A 28 -1.65 -4.41 -9.33
CA GLN A 28 -2.83 -4.88 -8.61
C GLN A 28 -4.07 -4.08 -8.99
N GLU A 29 -4.20 -3.61 -10.23
CA GLU A 29 -5.33 -2.77 -10.67
C GLU A 29 -6.69 -3.44 -10.38
N ALA A 30 -6.86 -4.69 -10.76
CA ALA A 30 -8.10 -5.44 -10.51
C ALA A 30 -8.41 -5.63 -9.01
N TYR A 31 -7.36 -5.80 -8.19
CA TYR A 31 -7.52 -5.86 -6.73
C TYR A 31 -7.97 -4.53 -6.14
N ILE A 32 -7.39 -3.43 -6.60
CA ILE A 32 -7.77 -2.08 -6.17
C ILE A 32 -9.23 -1.78 -6.54
N ASP A 33 -9.69 -2.15 -7.74
CA ASP A 33 -11.09 -2.01 -8.15
C ASP A 33 -12.02 -2.83 -7.25
N SER A 34 -11.65 -4.05 -6.91
CA SER A 34 -12.40 -4.86 -5.95
C SER A 34 -12.46 -4.22 -4.57
N ALA A 35 -11.34 -3.71 -4.07
CA ALA A 35 -11.28 -3.01 -2.80
C ALA A 35 -12.16 -1.76 -2.77
N LEU A 36 -12.14 -0.95 -3.84
CA LEU A 36 -13.03 0.22 -3.98
C LEU A 36 -14.51 -0.17 -3.94
N SER A 37 -14.87 -1.29 -4.56
CA SER A 37 -16.23 -1.83 -4.52
C SER A 37 -16.62 -2.28 -3.11
N TRP A 38 -15.76 -3.03 -2.40
CA TRP A 38 -16.02 -3.51 -1.04
C TRP A 38 -16.28 -2.39 -0.03
N PHE A 39 -15.60 -1.25 -0.18
CA PHE A 39 -15.74 -0.10 0.72
C PHE A 39 -16.64 1.01 0.16
N CYS A 40 -17.40 0.74 -0.93
CA CYS A 40 -18.32 1.68 -1.56
C CYS A 40 -17.65 3.02 -1.96
N LEU A 41 -16.44 2.97 -2.51
CA LEU A 41 -15.65 4.15 -2.90
C LEU A 41 -15.43 4.26 -4.42
N MET A 42 -16.18 3.51 -5.22
CA MET A 42 -16.09 3.57 -6.70
C MET A 42 -16.34 4.98 -7.25
N ASP A 43 -17.30 5.71 -6.69
CA ASP A 43 -17.68 7.07 -7.13
C ASP A 43 -17.01 8.19 -6.32
N ALA A 44 -16.15 7.83 -5.33
CA ALA A 44 -15.46 8.83 -4.53
C ALA A 44 -14.43 9.59 -5.37
N ASN A 45 -14.21 10.87 -5.09
CA ASN A 45 -13.11 11.62 -5.71
C ASN A 45 -11.77 11.05 -5.29
N ASP A 46 -10.83 10.93 -6.21
CA ASP A 46 -9.45 10.55 -5.96
C ASP A 46 -8.69 11.61 -5.16
N THR A 47 -7.53 11.22 -4.62
CA THR A 47 -6.63 12.12 -3.89
C THR A 47 -5.23 12.05 -4.50
N LYS A 48 -4.44 13.12 -4.31
CA LYS A 48 -3.11 13.23 -4.91
C LYS A 48 -1.98 12.68 -4.04
N THR A 49 -2.23 12.46 -2.75
CA THR A 49 -1.25 11.97 -1.78
C THR A 49 -1.85 10.85 -0.93
N PRO A 50 -1.07 9.89 -0.43
CA PRO A 50 -1.59 8.82 0.44
C PRO A 50 -2.18 9.33 1.75
N LEU A 51 -1.56 10.37 2.33
CA LEU A 51 -2.08 11.11 3.48
C LEU A 51 -1.93 12.61 3.24
N PRO A 52 -2.83 13.46 3.78
CA PRO A 52 -2.63 14.90 3.78
C PRO A 52 -1.40 15.28 4.62
N THR A 53 -0.76 16.41 4.28
CA THR A 53 0.32 16.97 5.10
C THR A 53 -0.19 17.43 6.46
N GLY A 54 0.62 17.28 7.49
CA GLY A 54 0.29 17.74 8.85
C GLY A 54 -0.76 16.92 9.59
N VAL A 55 -1.09 15.72 9.12
CA VAL A 55 -2.00 14.81 9.84
C VAL A 55 -1.35 14.33 11.12
N HIS A 56 -1.98 14.61 12.24
CA HIS A 56 -1.64 14.07 13.55
C HIS A 56 -2.67 13.02 13.95
N LEU A 57 -2.24 11.77 13.99
CA LEU A 57 -3.05 10.64 14.47
C LEU A 57 -2.70 10.39 15.92
N THR A 58 -3.70 10.36 16.79
CA THR A 58 -3.55 10.12 18.24
C THR A 58 -4.50 9.03 18.69
N LYS A 59 -4.11 8.32 19.74
CA LYS A 59 -4.99 7.33 20.37
C LYS A 59 -6.25 8.00 20.93
N SER A 60 -7.35 7.29 20.92
CA SER A 60 -8.60 7.72 21.53
C SER A 60 -8.64 7.28 23.01
N GLU A 61 -9.21 8.11 23.87
CA GLU A 61 -9.52 7.73 25.24
C GLU A 61 -10.82 6.90 25.32
N ASN A 62 -11.65 6.92 24.26
CA ASN A 62 -12.92 6.22 24.21
C ASN A 62 -12.81 4.96 23.36
N LEU A 63 -13.31 3.84 23.90
CA LEU A 63 -13.35 2.56 23.19
C LEU A 63 -14.19 2.66 21.89
N SER A 64 -13.65 2.16 20.81
CA SER A 64 -14.35 2.08 19.53
C SER A 64 -15.46 1.03 19.54
N SER A 65 -16.54 1.26 18.79
CA SER A 65 -17.54 0.22 18.57
C SER A 65 -16.96 -0.96 17.80
N THR A 66 -17.46 -2.17 18.09
CA THR A 66 -17.01 -3.40 17.42
C THR A 66 -17.13 -3.29 15.88
N ASN A 67 -18.22 -2.70 15.38
CA ASN A 67 -18.44 -2.52 13.94
C ASN A 67 -17.37 -1.61 13.30
N LEU A 68 -17.05 -0.47 13.95
CA LEU A 68 -16.02 0.44 13.48
C LEU A 68 -14.65 -0.24 13.44
N ARG A 69 -14.32 -1.00 14.50
CA ARG A 69 -13.07 -1.75 14.58
C ARG A 69 -12.96 -2.78 13.45
N THR A 70 -13.99 -3.56 13.22
CA THR A 70 -14.01 -4.58 12.18
C THR A 70 -13.84 -3.96 10.79
N GLU A 71 -14.62 -2.90 10.47
CA GLU A 71 -14.48 -2.19 9.19
C GLU A 71 -13.07 -1.63 9.01
N TYR A 72 -12.51 -1.03 10.05
CA TYR A 72 -11.17 -0.47 10.02
C TYR A 72 -10.11 -1.54 9.78
N GLN A 73 -10.14 -2.64 10.53
CA GLN A 73 -9.17 -3.74 10.40
C GLN A 73 -9.25 -4.39 9.02
N GLN A 74 -10.44 -4.56 8.45
CA GLN A 74 -10.61 -5.06 7.09
C GLN A 74 -9.97 -4.10 6.07
N LEU A 75 -10.21 -2.80 6.21
CA LEU A 75 -9.63 -1.80 5.31
C LEU A 75 -8.11 -1.75 5.43
N ILE A 76 -7.56 -1.74 6.66
CA ILE A 76 -6.10 -1.74 6.87
C ILE A 76 -5.48 -3.03 6.29
N GLY A 77 -6.08 -4.20 6.50
CA GLY A 77 -5.61 -5.45 5.89
C GLY A 77 -5.58 -5.38 4.37
N THR A 78 -6.62 -4.81 3.76
CA THR A 78 -6.71 -4.59 2.31
C THR A 78 -5.59 -3.67 1.81
N LEU A 79 -5.34 -2.56 2.51
CA LEU A 79 -4.28 -1.61 2.15
C LEU A 79 -2.87 -2.18 2.37
N LEU A 80 -2.65 -2.96 3.44
CA LEU A 80 -1.38 -3.66 3.69
C LEU A 80 -1.05 -4.64 2.56
N TYR A 81 -2.05 -5.40 2.09
CA TYR A 81 -1.87 -6.31 0.98
C TYR A 81 -1.44 -5.57 -0.31
N ALA A 82 -2.05 -4.43 -0.61
CA ALA A 82 -1.65 -3.60 -1.74
C ALA A 82 -0.22 -3.05 -1.57
N ALA A 83 0.11 -2.54 -0.36
CA ALA A 83 1.42 -1.97 -0.05
C ALA A 83 2.55 -2.99 -0.22
N LEU A 84 2.35 -4.21 0.30
CA LEU A 84 3.34 -5.29 0.23
C LEU A 84 3.44 -5.95 -1.16
N GLY A 85 2.36 -5.87 -1.95
CA GLY A 85 2.33 -6.48 -3.29
C GLY A 85 3.01 -5.63 -4.35
N THR A 86 2.47 -4.46 -4.64
CA THR A 86 2.93 -3.62 -5.77
C THR A 86 2.91 -2.12 -5.49
N ARG A 87 2.48 -1.68 -4.29
CA ARG A 87 2.29 -0.27 -3.95
C ARG A 87 3.10 0.16 -2.72
N PRO A 88 4.43 0.10 -2.76
CA PRO A 88 5.28 0.55 -1.65
C PRO A 88 5.10 2.04 -1.32
N ASP A 89 4.59 2.84 -2.25
CA ASP A 89 4.29 4.27 -2.09
C ASP A 89 3.25 4.57 -0.99
N ILE A 90 2.39 3.61 -0.62
CA ILE A 90 1.45 3.76 0.50
C ILE A 90 1.95 3.12 1.81
N ALA A 91 3.09 2.44 1.82
CA ALA A 91 3.55 1.65 2.98
C ALA A 91 3.64 2.48 4.26
N PHE A 92 4.21 3.68 4.20
CA PHE A 92 4.32 4.59 5.34
C PHE A 92 2.94 4.98 5.90
N ALA A 93 2.02 5.37 5.01
CA ALA A 93 0.67 5.78 5.41
C ALA A 93 -0.08 4.64 6.11
N VAL A 94 -0.01 3.43 5.53
CA VAL A 94 -0.69 2.25 6.06
C VAL A 94 -0.07 1.80 7.36
N THR A 95 1.25 1.81 7.49
CA THR A 95 1.97 1.48 8.73
C THR A 95 1.58 2.43 9.86
N ARG A 96 1.51 3.76 9.60
CA ARG A 96 1.02 4.73 10.60
C ARG A 96 -0.42 4.44 11.04
N LEU A 97 -1.31 4.16 10.11
CA LEU A 97 -2.71 3.84 10.40
C LEU A 97 -2.86 2.50 11.13
N SER A 98 -2.08 1.48 10.80
CA SER A 98 -2.17 0.14 11.42
C SER A 98 -1.93 0.15 12.94
N ARG A 99 -1.24 1.17 13.46
CA ARG A 99 -1.00 1.36 14.92
C ARG A 99 -2.30 1.51 15.72
N PHE A 100 -3.40 1.91 15.06
CA PHE A 100 -4.71 2.12 15.69
C PHE A 100 -5.69 0.96 15.48
N ASN A 101 -5.22 -0.22 15.05
CA ASN A 101 -6.06 -1.39 14.78
C ASN A 101 -6.82 -1.91 16.01
N SER A 102 -6.28 -1.72 17.21
CA SER A 102 -6.93 -2.14 18.44
C SER A 102 -8.11 -1.25 18.82
N ASP A 103 -8.01 0.04 18.57
CA ASP A 103 -9.00 1.03 18.98
C ASP A 103 -9.08 2.24 18.02
N PRO A 104 -9.62 2.04 16.80
CA PRO A 104 -9.70 3.08 15.80
C PRO A 104 -10.79 4.11 16.10
N THR A 105 -10.57 5.35 15.68
CA THR A 105 -11.60 6.39 15.66
C THR A 105 -12.24 6.49 14.26
N LYS A 106 -13.35 7.21 14.16
CA LYS A 106 -13.95 7.58 12.86
C LYS A 106 -12.98 8.38 12.00
N GLU A 107 -12.11 9.15 12.63
CA GLU A 107 -11.07 9.91 11.93
C GLU A 107 -10.02 8.98 11.33
N HIS A 108 -9.55 7.97 12.07
CA HIS A 108 -8.65 6.95 11.53
C HIS A 108 -9.26 6.24 10.32
N LEU A 109 -10.54 5.86 10.41
CA LEU A 109 -11.26 5.26 9.27
C LEU A 109 -11.34 6.22 8.08
N ARG A 110 -11.56 7.52 8.30
CA ARG A 110 -11.57 8.53 7.23
C ARG A 110 -10.22 8.59 6.51
N TYR A 111 -9.10 8.56 7.26
CA TYR A 111 -7.77 8.57 6.64
C TYR A 111 -7.44 7.23 5.94
N ALA A 112 -7.87 6.10 6.46
CA ALA A 112 -7.72 4.84 5.74
C ALA A 112 -8.51 4.84 4.41
N LYS A 113 -9.75 5.36 4.40
CA LYS A 113 -10.51 5.60 3.16
C LYS A 113 -9.83 6.62 2.23
N TYR A 114 -9.11 7.59 2.78
CA TYR A 114 -8.34 8.55 1.99
C TYR A 114 -7.20 7.87 1.22
N VAL A 115 -6.47 6.92 1.86
CA VAL A 115 -5.45 6.11 1.18
C VAL A 115 -6.06 5.29 0.04
N LEU A 116 -7.24 4.69 0.25
CA LEU A 116 -7.90 3.92 -0.82
C LEU A 116 -8.32 4.81 -2.00
N ARG A 117 -8.71 6.06 -1.74
CA ARG A 117 -8.97 7.06 -2.80
C ARG A 117 -7.71 7.48 -3.56
N PHE A 118 -6.55 7.52 -2.90
CA PHE A 118 -5.27 7.72 -3.57
C PHE A 118 -4.96 6.53 -4.50
N LEU A 119 -5.19 5.30 -4.05
CA LEU A 119 -5.04 4.11 -4.88
C LEU A 119 -5.97 4.15 -6.10
N LYS A 120 -7.20 4.66 -5.96
CA LYS A 120 -8.12 4.87 -7.08
C LYS A 120 -7.51 5.75 -8.17
N GLY A 121 -6.99 6.91 -7.81
CA GLY A 121 -6.38 7.86 -8.75
C GLY A 121 -5.08 7.38 -9.37
N THR A 122 -4.45 6.35 -8.80
CA THR A 122 -3.14 5.84 -9.21
C THR A 122 -3.13 4.34 -9.48
N LYS A 123 -4.28 3.74 -9.76
CA LYS A 123 -4.43 2.27 -9.88
C LYS A 123 -3.62 1.67 -11.05
N SER A 124 -3.33 2.45 -12.08
CA SER A 124 -2.52 2.03 -13.23
C SER A 124 -1.00 2.03 -12.96
N LEU A 125 -0.56 2.49 -11.79
CA LEU A 125 0.85 2.41 -11.41
C LEU A 125 1.27 0.95 -11.18
N ARG A 126 2.46 0.61 -11.71
CA ARG A 126 3.02 -0.73 -11.64
C ARG A 126 4.52 -0.69 -11.38
N ILE A 127 5.04 -1.73 -10.77
CA ILE A 127 6.48 -1.91 -10.62
C ILE A 127 7.02 -2.51 -11.92
N CYS A 128 8.12 -1.95 -12.43
CA CYS A 128 8.82 -2.44 -13.62
C CYS A 128 10.18 -2.99 -13.22
N TYR A 129 10.46 -4.23 -13.60
CA TYR A 129 11.78 -4.83 -13.54
C TYR A 129 12.36 -4.83 -14.96
N ASP A 130 13.43 -4.04 -15.18
CA ASP A 130 14.07 -3.89 -16.48
C ASP A 130 15.36 -4.70 -16.55
N GLY A 131 15.30 -5.87 -17.20
CA GLY A 131 16.44 -6.76 -17.37
C GLY A 131 17.51 -6.23 -18.33
N SER A 132 17.31 -5.08 -18.98
CA SER A 132 18.36 -4.37 -19.73
C SER A 132 19.17 -3.42 -18.83
N SER A 133 18.67 -3.11 -17.64
CA SER A 133 19.37 -2.27 -16.67
C SER A 133 20.57 -3.00 -16.07
N ASN A 134 21.72 -2.33 -16.00
CA ASN A 134 22.89 -2.79 -15.28
C ASN A 134 22.87 -2.45 -13.80
N ALA A 135 21.76 -1.89 -13.29
CA ALA A 135 21.59 -1.59 -11.88
C ALA A 135 21.52 -2.91 -11.08
N GLY A 136 22.52 -3.12 -10.23
CA GLY A 136 22.55 -4.23 -9.28
C GLY A 136 21.54 -4.03 -8.14
N LEU A 137 21.72 -4.76 -7.05
CA LEU A 137 20.97 -4.58 -5.82
C LEU A 137 21.37 -3.25 -5.17
N ILE A 138 20.40 -2.36 -4.94
CA ILE A 138 20.60 -1.08 -4.26
C ILE A 138 19.66 -1.04 -3.06
N GLY A 139 20.18 -0.70 -1.88
CA GLY A 139 19.42 -0.50 -0.65
C GLY A 139 19.39 0.96 -0.24
N TYR A 140 18.23 1.41 0.20
CA TYR A 140 18.01 2.71 0.83
C TYR A 140 17.48 2.47 2.23
N SER A 141 17.96 3.25 3.19
CA SER A 141 17.43 3.26 4.57
C SER A 141 17.28 4.69 5.06
N ASP A 142 16.22 4.90 5.84
CA ASP A 142 15.93 6.18 6.47
C ASP A 142 15.30 5.93 7.84
N SER A 143 15.42 6.89 8.75
CA SER A 143 14.79 6.84 10.07
C SER A 143 14.40 8.23 10.55
N ASP A 144 13.19 8.36 11.09
CA ASP A 144 12.79 9.56 11.79
C ASP A 144 13.36 9.62 13.23
N TRP A 145 13.28 10.79 13.84
CA TRP A 145 13.66 11.01 15.23
C TRP A 145 12.41 11.28 16.07
N GLY A 146 11.85 10.23 16.70
CA GLY A 146 10.77 10.38 17.68
C GLY A 146 9.50 11.05 17.14
N GLU A 147 9.15 10.88 15.85
CA GLU A 147 8.00 11.55 15.23
C GLU A 147 6.66 11.14 15.84
N ASN A 148 6.62 9.97 16.48
CA ASN A 148 5.41 9.51 17.15
C ASN A 148 5.16 10.27 18.45
N LYS A 149 4.10 11.06 18.48
CA LYS A 149 3.73 11.88 19.66
C LYS A 149 3.16 11.08 20.83
N ASP A 150 2.71 9.83 20.60
CA ASP A 150 2.10 9.01 21.67
C ASP A 150 3.15 8.29 22.53
N ASP A 151 4.28 7.89 21.93
CA ASP A 151 5.29 7.06 22.61
C ASP A 151 6.74 7.49 22.28
N CYS A 152 6.94 8.55 21.49
CA CYS A 152 8.24 9.08 21.05
C CYS A 152 9.12 8.03 20.34
N HIS A 153 8.53 6.97 19.79
CA HIS A 153 9.28 5.97 19.02
C HIS A 153 9.60 6.50 17.62
N SER A 154 10.81 6.19 17.18
CA SER A 154 11.25 6.42 15.80
C SER A 154 10.75 5.31 14.88
N THR A 155 10.47 5.66 13.62
CA THR A 155 10.14 4.72 12.57
C THR A 155 11.32 4.62 11.61
N SER A 156 11.75 3.40 11.29
CA SER A 156 12.77 3.16 10.28
C SER A 156 12.10 2.67 8.99
N GLY A 157 12.55 3.18 7.86
CA GLY A 157 12.17 2.74 6.52
C GLY A 157 13.37 2.14 5.81
N GLN A 158 13.12 1.10 5.01
CA GLN A 158 14.13 0.55 4.11
C GLN A 158 13.47 0.14 2.80
N VAL A 159 14.18 0.31 1.70
CA VAL A 159 13.75 -0.12 0.36
C VAL A 159 14.93 -0.73 -0.34
N PHE A 160 14.74 -1.93 -0.88
CA PHE A 160 15.69 -2.57 -1.77
C PHE A 160 15.14 -2.59 -3.18
N THR A 161 15.98 -2.23 -4.15
CA THR A 161 15.65 -2.28 -5.57
C THR A 161 16.59 -3.19 -6.33
N LEU A 162 16.06 -3.92 -7.29
CA LEU A 162 16.81 -4.73 -8.24
C LEU A 162 16.31 -4.41 -9.65
N THR A 163 17.23 -4.17 -10.57
CA THR A 163 16.88 -3.81 -11.97
C THR A 163 15.83 -2.68 -12.05
N ASN A 164 15.98 -1.66 -11.19
CA ASN A 164 15.11 -0.50 -11.01
C ASN A 164 13.71 -0.78 -10.42
N GLY A 165 13.37 -2.03 -10.09
CA GLY A 165 12.12 -2.39 -9.41
C GLY A 165 12.34 -2.61 -7.91
N ALA A 166 11.39 -2.19 -7.09
CA ALA A 166 11.40 -2.49 -5.65
C ALA A 166 11.16 -3.99 -5.42
N ILE A 167 11.92 -4.60 -4.49
CA ILE A 167 11.82 -6.03 -4.13
C ILE A 167 11.55 -6.24 -2.64
N SER A 168 11.77 -5.23 -1.78
CA SER A 168 11.47 -5.23 -0.36
C SER A 168 11.38 -3.79 0.14
#